data_ad77740d1f90765d0fef194fe4843604
#
_entry.id   ad77740d1f90765d0fef194fe4843604
#
_cell.length_a   1.000
_cell.length_b   1.000
_cell.length_c   1.000
_cell.angle_alpha   90.00
_cell.angle_beta   90.00
_cell.angle_gamma   90.00
#
_symmetry.space_group_name_H-M   'P 1'
#
loop_
_entity.id
_entity.type
_entity.pdbx_description
1 polymer ?
#
loop_
_entity_poly.entity_id
_entity_poly.type
_entity_poly.pdbx_seq_one_letter_code
_entity_poly.pdbx_strand_id
1 'polypeptide(L)'
;AGLLRPDSADAPALAEAKEVAKEIADAHSVEECVSEVALLFDYKSDWMWRTLPQGRGLEYFNLIYDNYRALRRLGLSVDILSVDDYFSKHKLVVAPGLLYMSDDLKERLSKRDGPTVVGPRSGSSTENFGINRPLGPNLPNINVTTTRVETLRPDMPILLEGGGSVKGWSEVLESSDHPFRIM
;
A
#
# COMPACT_ATOMS: atom_id res chain seq x y z
N ALA A 1 -8.19 -0.93 -27.41
CA ALA A 1 -8.66 -0.24 -28.61
C ALA A 1 -8.21 1.21 -28.54
N GLY A 2 -7.38 1.65 -29.51
CA GLY A 2 -6.88 3.03 -29.55
C GLY A 2 -7.89 3.97 -30.24
N LEU A 3 -7.69 5.26 -30.05
CA LEU A 3 -8.46 6.31 -30.75
C LEU A 3 -8.05 6.46 -32.22
N LEU A 4 -6.90 5.94 -32.58
CA LEU A 4 -6.39 5.87 -33.94
C LEU A 4 -6.19 4.40 -34.34
N ARG A 5 -6.34 4.13 -35.62
CA ARG A 5 -6.00 2.86 -36.24
C ARG A 5 -4.47 2.76 -36.43
N PRO A 6 -3.93 1.55 -36.71
CA PRO A 6 -2.48 1.37 -36.95
C PRO A 6 -1.92 2.23 -38.11
N ASP A 7 -2.76 2.59 -39.07
CA ASP A 7 -2.45 3.48 -40.17
C ASP A 7 -2.59 4.98 -39.84
N SER A 8 -2.74 5.30 -38.55
CA SER A 8 -3.00 6.66 -38.04
C SER A 8 -4.31 7.28 -38.47
N ALA A 9 -5.19 6.55 -39.14
CA ALA A 9 -6.53 7.01 -39.44
C ALA A 9 -7.44 6.96 -38.20
N ASP A 10 -8.50 7.77 -38.22
CA ASP A 10 -9.46 7.84 -37.13
C ASP A 10 -10.12 6.47 -36.89
N ALA A 11 -10.09 6.00 -35.63
CA ALA A 11 -10.87 4.84 -35.23
C ALA A 11 -12.34 5.26 -35.00
N PRO A 12 -13.31 4.32 -35.11
CA PRO A 12 -14.74 4.65 -34.91
C PRO A 12 -15.05 5.33 -33.57
N ALA A 13 -14.29 4.99 -32.51
CA ALA A 13 -14.46 5.57 -31.18
C ALA A 13 -13.92 7.01 -31.02
N LEU A 14 -13.18 7.55 -32.01
CA LEU A 14 -12.60 8.88 -31.88
C LEU A 14 -13.65 9.99 -31.88
N ALA A 15 -14.72 9.82 -32.65
CA ALA A 15 -15.80 10.82 -32.71
C ALA A 15 -16.48 10.94 -31.32
N GLU A 16 -16.81 9.83 -30.70
CA GLU A 16 -17.40 9.76 -29.36
C GLU A 16 -16.43 10.34 -28.30
N ALA A 17 -15.15 10.01 -28.39
CA ALA A 17 -14.14 10.54 -27.48
C ALA A 17 -13.99 12.07 -27.60
N LYS A 18 -14.11 12.63 -28.81
CA LYS A 18 -14.09 14.08 -29.02
C LYS A 18 -15.32 14.75 -28.41
N GLU A 19 -16.50 14.12 -28.52
CA GLU A 19 -17.73 14.62 -27.92
C GLU A 19 -17.65 14.64 -26.40
N VAL A 20 -17.22 13.54 -25.79
CA VAL A 20 -16.99 13.44 -24.33
C VAL A 20 -15.94 14.47 -23.86
N ALA A 21 -14.85 14.65 -24.60
CA ALA A 21 -13.84 15.66 -24.27
C ALA A 21 -14.41 17.08 -24.26
N LYS A 22 -15.31 17.39 -25.22
CA LYS A 22 -16.02 18.66 -25.25
C LYS A 22 -16.97 18.81 -24.06
N GLU A 23 -17.76 17.79 -23.75
CA GLU A 23 -18.65 17.79 -22.57
C GLU A 23 -17.86 18.03 -21.27
N ILE A 24 -16.70 17.40 -21.13
CA ILE A 24 -15.82 17.60 -19.96
C ILE A 24 -15.29 19.04 -19.91
N ALA A 25 -14.89 19.60 -21.07
CA ALA A 25 -14.38 20.98 -21.14
C ALA A 25 -15.48 22.01 -20.80
N ASP A 26 -16.72 21.72 -21.18
CA ASP A 26 -17.87 22.57 -20.90
C ASP A 26 -18.46 22.34 -19.48
N ALA A 27 -18.04 21.28 -18.80
CA ALA A 27 -18.48 20.97 -17.44
C ALA A 27 -17.92 21.98 -16.42
N HIS A 28 -18.70 22.29 -15.39
CA HIS A 28 -18.25 23.09 -14.28
C HIS A 28 -17.10 22.37 -13.56
N SER A 29 -16.09 23.14 -13.12
CA SER A 29 -15.01 22.57 -12.30
C SER A 29 -15.58 21.87 -11.08
N VAL A 30 -15.30 20.58 -10.95
CA VAL A 30 -15.64 19.82 -9.74
C VAL A 30 -14.68 20.25 -8.64
N GLU A 31 -15.20 20.60 -7.48
CA GLU A 31 -14.38 20.83 -6.30
C GLU A 31 -13.61 19.55 -5.93
N GLU A 32 -12.43 19.71 -5.32
CA GLU A 32 -11.57 18.58 -4.91
C GLU A 32 -12.37 17.64 -4.00
N CYS A 33 -12.43 16.35 -4.36
CA CYS A 33 -12.97 15.34 -3.46
C CYS A 33 -12.00 15.13 -2.31
N VAL A 34 -12.45 15.38 -1.09
CA VAL A 34 -11.64 15.16 0.10
C VAL A 34 -11.80 13.72 0.57
N SER A 35 -10.72 12.95 0.53
CA SER A 35 -10.67 11.61 1.13
C SER A 35 -10.04 11.69 2.52
N GLU A 36 -10.57 10.92 3.47
CA GLU A 36 -10.03 10.88 4.82
C GLU A 36 -8.83 9.95 4.94
N VAL A 37 -8.68 9.00 4.01
CA VAL A 37 -7.68 7.94 4.03
C VAL A 37 -6.78 8.03 2.81
N ALA A 38 -5.48 7.99 3.01
CA ALA A 38 -4.49 7.71 1.97
C ALA A 38 -4.06 6.25 2.02
N LEU A 39 -4.14 5.55 0.91
CA LEU A 39 -3.57 4.22 0.71
C LEU A 39 -2.35 4.37 -0.21
N LEU A 40 -1.16 4.13 0.33
CA LEU A 40 0.07 4.28 -0.45
C LEU A 40 0.33 3.05 -1.32
N PHE A 41 0.71 3.31 -2.56
CA PHE A 41 1.10 2.32 -3.55
C PHE A 41 2.46 2.65 -4.14
N ASP A 42 3.30 1.64 -4.33
CA ASP A 42 4.64 1.80 -4.91
C ASP A 42 4.96 0.66 -5.89
N TYR A 43 5.21 1.00 -7.15
CA TYR A 43 5.63 0.04 -8.17
C TYR A 43 6.97 -0.63 -7.87
N LYS A 44 7.90 0.08 -7.23
CA LYS A 44 9.19 -0.49 -6.84
C LYS A 44 9.00 -1.63 -5.84
N SER A 45 8.12 -1.44 -4.87
CA SER A 45 7.71 -2.50 -3.94
C SER A 45 7.04 -3.67 -4.67
N ASP A 46 6.14 -3.43 -5.64
CA ASP A 46 5.55 -4.51 -6.45
C ASP A 46 6.62 -5.33 -7.17
N TRP A 47 7.59 -4.69 -7.80
CA TRP A 47 8.70 -5.40 -8.47
C TRP A 47 9.56 -6.19 -7.49
N MET A 48 9.83 -5.65 -6.31
CA MET A 48 10.58 -6.35 -5.26
C MET A 48 9.82 -7.59 -4.78
N TRP A 49 8.52 -7.49 -4.53
CA TRP A 49 7.67 -8.60 -4.13
C TRP A 49 7.65 -9.73 -5.17
N ARG A 50 7.62 -9.40 -6.45
CA ARG A 50 7.67 -10.37 -7.55
C ARG A 50 9.03 -11.04 -7.69
N THR A 51 10.11 -10.30 -7.45
CA THR A 51 11.49 -10.80 -7.54
C THR A 51 11.86 -11.66 -6.33
N LEU A 52 11.38 -11.27 -5.14
CA LEU A 52 11.62 -11.96 -3.86
C LEU A 52 10.28 -12.23 -3.16
N PRO A 53 9.54 -13.28 -3.55
CA PRO A 53 8.26 -13.62 -2.93
C PRO A 53 8.41 -13.78 -1.41
N GLN A 54 7.53 -13.12 -0.65
CA GLN A 54 7.61 -13.07 0.81
C GLN A 54 6.79 -14.16 1.51
N GLY A 55 6.00 -14.90 0.75
CA GLY A 55 5.17 -15.99 1.25
C GLY A 55 4.33 -16.59 0.13
N ARG A 56 3.82 -17.81 0.35
CA ARG A 56 2.99 -18.49 -0.62
C ARG A 56 1.64 -17.76 -0.77
N GLY A 57 1.34 -17.29 -1.97
CA GLY A 57 0.07 -16.60 -2.28
C GLY A 57 -0.02 -15.20 -1.70
N LEU A 58 1.08 -14.64 -1.18
CA LEU A 58 1.16 -13.28 -0.71
C LEU A 58 1.71 -12.40 -1.85
N GLU A 59 0.84 -11.65 -2.48
CA GLU A 59 1.15 -10.77 -3.62
C GLU A 59 0.84 -9.32 -3.25
N TYR A 60 1.72 -8.41 -3.63
CA TYR A 60 1.61 -7.00 -3.28
C TYR A 60 0.30 -6.36 -3.75
N PHE A 61 -0.10 -6.62 -4.98
CA PHE A 61 -1.33 -6.05 -5.54
C PHE A 61 -2.59 -6.53 -4.80
N ASN A 62 -2.62 -7.81 -4.44
CA ASN A 62 -3.71 -8.38 -3.65
C ASN A 62 -3.74 -7.77 -2.24
N LEU A 63 -2.57 -7.56 -1.63
CA LEU A 63 -2.45 -6.90 -0.33
C LEU A 63 -3.02 -5.46 -0.37
N ILE A 64 -2.66 -4.67 -1.37
CA ILE A 64 -3.20 -3.33 -1.59
C ILE A 64 -4.73 -3.39 -1.78
N TYR A 65 -5.20 -4.28 -2.64
CA TYR A 65 -6.62 -4.41 -2.95
C TYR A 65 -7.45 -4.84 -1.73
N ASP A 66 -6.94 -5.74 -0.91
CA ASP A 66 -7.64 -6.18 0.30
C ASP A 66 -7.72 -5.07 1.35
N ASN A 67 -6.67 -4.26 1.51
CA ASN A 67 -6.72 -3.05 2.34
C ASN A 67 -7.74 -2.05 1.80
N TYR A 68 -7.73 -1.76 0.48
CA TYR A 68 -8.71 -0.91 -0.15
C TYR A 68 -10.15 -1.40 0.09
N ARG A 69 -10.41 -2.68 -0.15
CA ARG A 69 -11.74 -3.29 0.08
C ARG A 69 -12.19 -3.17 1.53
N ALA A 70 -11.29 -3.40 2.49
CA ALA A 70 -11.61 -3.28 3.91
C ALA A 70 -12.02 -1.84 4.26
N LEU A 71 -11.26 -0.85 3.81
CA LEU A 71 -11.55 0.57 4.03
C LEU A 71 -12.88 0.98 3.37
N ARG A 72 -13.13 0.53 2.13
CA ARG A 72 -14.39 0.82 1.43
C ARG A 72 -15.61 0.19 2.10
N ARG A 73 -15.46 -1.00 2.68
CA ARG A 73 -16.55 -1.65 3.46
C ARG A 73 -16.89 -0.88 4.74
N LEU A 74 -15.95 -0.13 5.29
CA LEU A 74 -16.17 0.79 6.40
C LEU A 74 -16.83 2.11 5.97
N GLY A 75 -17.12 2.29 4.67
CA GLY A 75 -17.73 3.52 4.13
C GLY A 75 -16.73 4.67 3.93
N LEU A 76 -15.43 4.42 4.07
CA LEU A 76 -14.41 5.47 3.97
C LEU A 76 -14.11 5.81 2.50
N SER A 77 -13.88 7.09 2.22
CA SER A 77 -13.26 7.55 0.98
C SER A 77 -11.74 7.36 1.05
N VAL A 78 -11.14 6.85 -0.03
CA VAL A 78 -9.73 6.46 -0.06
C VAL A 78 -9.07 7.04 -1.31
N ASP A 79 -8.02 7.83 -1.11
CA ASP A 79 -7.09 8.23 -2.16
C ASP A 79 -5.99 7.18 -2.28
N ILE A 80 -5.74 6.69 -3.49
CA ILE A 80 -4.59 5.83 -3.78
C ILE A 80 -3.47 6.75 -4.27
N LEU A 81 -2.40 6.82 -3.50
CA LEU A 81 -1.30 7.77 -3.71
C LEU A 81 0.02 7.06 -3.92
N SER A 82 0.90 7.66 -4.72
CA SER A 82 2.31 7.28 -4.76
C SER A 82 2.98 7.59 -3.41
N VAL A 83 4.07 6.90 -3.12
CA VAL A 83 4.92 7.19 -1.96
C VAL A 83 5.54 8.59 -2.00
N ASP A 84 5.63 9.19 -3.20
CA ASP A 84 6.17 10.53 -3.42
C ASP A 84 5.10 11.64 -3.31
N ASP A 85 3.82 11.27 -3.30
CA ASP A 85 2.72 12.22 -3.19
C ASP A 85 2.57 12.79 -1.77
N TYR A 86 1.85 13.91 -1.68
CA TYR A 86 1.56 14.57 -0.41
C TYR A 86 0.35 13.93 0.28
N PHE A 87 0.55 13.33 1.43
CA PHE A 87 -0.50 12.62 2.17
C PHE A 87 -0.76 13.16 3.60
N SER A 88 -0.10 14.23 4.02
CA SER A 88 -0.23 14.74 5.40
C SER A 88 -1.61 15.31 5.72
N LYS A 89 -2.41 15.67 4.70
CA LYS A 89 -3.79 16.13 4.88
C LYS A 89 -4.77 15.02 5.30
N HIS A 90 -4.43 13.75 5.08
CA HIS A 90 -5.31 12.62 5.36
C HIS A 90 -5.30 12.27 6.85
N LYS A 91 -6.46 11.91 7.38
CA LYS A 91 -6.61 11.52 8.80
C LYS A 91 -5.92 10.18 9.10
N LEU A 92 -5.96 9.24 8.15
CA LEU A 92 -5.33 7.93 8.23
C LEU A 92 -4.45 7.71 7.00
N VAL A 93 -3.24 7.18 7.21
CA VAL A 93 -2.38 6.67 6.14
C VAL A 93 -2.20 5.17 6.29
N VAL A 94 -2.42 4.44 5.22
CA VAL A 94 -2.21 2.99 5.15
C VAL A 94 -1.12 2.72 4.11
N ALA A 95 -0.02 2.17 4.56
CA ALA A 95 1.21 1.95 3.79
C ALA A 95 1.59 0.46 3.79
N PRO A 96 0.81 -0.40 3.13
CA PRO A 96 1.01 -1.85 3.21
C PRO A 96 2.13 -2.30 2.29
N GLY A 97 2.98 -3.21 2.78
CA GLY A 97 3.93 -3.94 1.96
C GLY A 97 5.03 -3.13 1.29
N LEU A 98 5.36 -1.94 1.78
CA LEU A 98 6.44 -1.12 1.25
C LEU A 98 7.80 -1.71 1.63
N LEU A 99 8.30 -2.67 0.84
CA LEU A 99 9.57 -3.36 1.11
C LEU A 99 10.74 -2.39 1.23
N TYR A 100 10.81 -1.40 0.36
CA TYR A 100 11.74 -0.28 0.46
C TYR A 100 10.99 0.98 0.88
N MET A 101 11.57 1.69 1.83
CA MET A 101 11.13 3.03 2.21
C MET A 101 12.37 3.95 2.25
N SER A 102 12.32 5.03 1.48
CA SER A 102 13.34 6.07 1.54
C SER A 102 13.36 6.75 2.92
N ASP A 103 14.47 7.36 3.29
CA ASP A 103 14.55 8.08 4.56
C ASP A 103 13.57 9.25 4.62
N ASP A 104 13.32 9.93 3.48
CA ASP A 104 12.29 10.95 3.37
C ASP A 104 10.89 10.39 3.66
N LEU A 105 10.53 9.26 3.04
CA LEU A 105 9.23 8.62 3.30
C LEU A 105 9.07 8.22 4.78
N LYS A 106 10.09 7.62 5.37
CA LYS A 106 10.09 7.25 6.80
C LYS A 106 9.89 8.48 7.68
N GLU A 107 10.57 9.57 7.38
CA GLU A 107 10.45 10.83 8.10
C GLU A 107 9.05 11.43 7.96
N ARG A 108 8.50 11.46 6.75
CA ARG A 108 7.13 11.94 6.50
C ARG A 108 6.08 11.08 7.20
N LEU A 109 6.21 9.75 7.20
CA LEU A 109 5.30 8.85 7.93
C LEU A 109 5.38 9.03 9.45
N SER A 110 6.57 9.28 9.99
CA SER A 110 6.78 9.42 11.44
C SER A 110 6.43 10.79 11.99
N LYS A 111 6.50 11.84 11.17
CA LYS A 111 6.21 13.24 11.58
C LYS A 111 4.75 13.63 11.42
N ARG A 112 3.96 12.84 10.72
CA ARG A 112 2.56 13.20 10.52
C ARG A 112 1.76 13.12 11.80
N ASP A 113 0.79 14.02 11.91
CA ASP A 113 -0.19 14.00 12.98
C ASP A 113 -1.35 13.06 12.58
N GLY A 114 -1.50 11.96 13.31
CA GLY A 114 -2.54 10.97 13.09
C GLY A 114 -2.02 9.54 12.84
N PRO A 115 -2.91 8.55 12.89
CA PRO A 115 -2.54 7.14 12.80
C PRO A 115 -1.96 6.77 11.43
N THR A 116 -0.95 5.91 11.48
CA THR A 116 -0.33 5.30 10.30
C THR A 116 -0.30 3.79 10.48
N VAL A 117 -0.79 3.05 9.48
CA VAL A 117 -0.71 1.59 9.43
C VAL A 117 0.40 1.21 8.45
N VAL A 118 1.39 0.47 8.91
CA VAL A 118 2.49 -0.03 8.10
C VAL A 118 2.58 -1.55 8.20
N GLY A 119 3.18 -2.17 7.20
CA GLY A 119 3.33 -3.63 7.15
C GLY A 119 2.38 -4.29 6.15
N PRO A 120 2.59 -5.55 5.86
CA PRO A 120 3.71 -6.39 6.28
C PRO A 120 5.02 -6.08 5.55
N ARG A 121 6.15 -6.55 6.11
CA ARG A 121 7.48 -6.48 5.50
C ARG A 121 7.99 -5.06 5.19
N SER A 122 7.38 -4.03 5.75
CA SER A 122 7.78 -2.63 5.51
C SER A 122 9.24 -2.41 5.91
N GLY A 123 9.99 -1.72 5.03
CA GLY A 123 11.40 -1.38 5.26
C GLY A 123 12.36 -2.56 5.34
N SER A 124 11.99 -3.73 4.84
CA SER A 124 12.82 -4.93 4.91
C SER A 124 13.90 -5.00 3.82
N SER A 125 13.79 -4.20 2.76
CA SER A 125 14.73 -4.16 1.65
C SER A 125 15.42 -2.81 1.51
N THR A 126 16.65 -2.85 1.01
CA THR A 126 17.36 -1.66 0.52
C THR A 126 16.87 -1.30 -0.89
N GLU A 127 17.24 -0.12 -1.36
CA GLU A 127 16.93 0.34 -2.72
C GLU A 127 17.36 -0.63 -3.83
N ASN A 128 18.46 -1.33 -3.62
CA ASN A 128 19.07 -2.27 -4.56
C ASN A 128 18.69 -3.73 -4.26
N PHE A 129 17.49 -3.98 -3.74
CA PHE A 129 16.97 -5.32 -3.44
C PHE A 129 17.75 -6.13 -2.40
N GLY A 130 18.67 -5.49 -1.67
CA GLY A 130 19.37 -6.12 -0.55
C GLY A 130 18.51 -6.19 0.71
N ILE A 131 18.96 -6.96 1.68
CA ILE A 131 18.34 -7.02 3.01
C ILE A 131 18.74 -5.77 3.78
N ASN A 132 17.75 -5.06 4.33
CA ASN A 132 18.01 -3.90 5.16
C ASN A 132 18.58 -4.31 6.52
N ARG A 133 19.54 -3.54 7.03
CA ARG A 133 20.17 -3.78 8.34
C ARG A 133 20.28 -2.45 9.10
N PRO A 134 19.73 -2.38 10.33
CA PRO A 134 18.98 -3.41 11.04
C PRO A 134 17.70 -3.81 10.28
N LEU A 135 17.12 -4.97 10.64
CA LEU A 135 15.88 -5.46 10.02
C LEU A 135 14.74 -4.46 10.25
N GLY A 136 13.86 -4.33 9.23
CA GLY A 136 12.76 -3.37 9.25
C GLY A 136 11.79 -3.47 10.44
N PRO A 137 10.90 -2.51 10.55
CA PRO A 137 10.56 -1.45 9.61
C PRO A 137 11.47 -0.20 9.63
N ASN A 138 12.37 -0.04 10.60
CA ASN A 138 13.31 1.08 10.72
C ASN A 138 12.65 2.47 10.60
N LEU A 139 11.51 2.65 11.25
CA LEU A 139 10.83 3.93 11.33
C LEU A 139 11.42 4.77 12.46
N PRO A 140 11.60 6.08 12.29
CA PRO A 140 12.02 6.97 13.37
C PRO A 140 11.08 6.86 14.57
N ASN A 141 11.63 6.85 15.77
CA ASN A 141 10.91 6.77 17.03
C ASN A 141 10.12 5.45 17.29
N ILE A 142 10.31 4.44 16.46
CA ILE A 142 9.72 3.11 16.66
C ILE A 142 10.84 2.09 16.78
N ASN A 143 11.05 1.60 17.99
CA ASN A 143 12.06 0.57 18.27
C ASN A 143 11.46 -0.83 18.09
N VAL A 144 11.26 -1.22 16.84
CA VAL A 144 10.65 -2.49 16.46
C VAL A 144 11.48 -3.15 15.38
N THR A 145 11.69 -4.44 15.50
CA THR A 145 12.43 -5.25 14.53
C THR A 145 11.60 -6.46 14.13
N THR A 146 11.49 -6.72 12.83
CA THR A 146 10.88 -7.96 12.33
C THR A 146 11.86 -9.11 12.51
N THR A 147 11.54 -10.05 13.38
CA THR A 147 12.42 -11.19 13.70
C THR A 147 12.07 -12.44 12.91
N ARG A 148 10.80 -12.61 12.53
CA ARG A 148 10.34 -13.81 11.84
C ARG A 148 9.13 -13.53 10.96
N VAL A 149 9.07 -14.25 9.85
CA VAL A 149 7.94 -14.27 8.91
C VAL A 149 7.52 -15.72 8.68
N GLU A 150 6.24 -15.99 8.68
CA GLU A 150 5.69 -17.33 8.53
C GLU A 150 4.55 -17.37 7.53
N THR A 151 4.59 -18.35 6.63
CA THR A 151 3.41 -18.75 5.87
C THR A 151 2.62 -19.74 6.72
N LEU A 152 1.38 -19.41 7.01
CA LEU A 152 0.51 -20.22 7.84
C LEU A 152 -0.13 -21.34 7.03
N ARG A 153 -0.25 -22.51 7.64
CA ARG A 153 -1.01 -23.60 7.05
C ARG A 153 -2.51 -23.26 7.08
N PRO A 154 -3.27 -23.62 6.02
CA PRO A 154 -4.71 -23.31 5.95
C PRO A 154 -5.53 -23.90 7.12
N ASP A 155 -5.06 -25.05 7.64
CA ASP A 155 -5.69 -25.79 8.74
C ASP A 155 -5.24 -25.32 10.13
N MET A 156 -4.28 -24.40 10.23
CA MET A 156 -3.71 -23.90 11.48
C MET A 156 -3.76 -22.37 11.55
N PRO A 157 -4.94 -21.77 11.68
CA PRO A 157 -5.04 -20.32 11.83
C PRO A 157 -4.49 -19.89 13.21
N ILE A 158 -3.96 -18.68 13.28
CA ILE A 158 -3.60 -18.06 14.56
C ILE A 158 -4.85 -17.35 15.10
N LEU A 159 -5.24 -17.70 16.31
CA LEU A 159 -6.33 -17.03 17.01
C LEU A 159 -5.84 -15.70 17.61
N LEU A 160 -6.68 -14.67 17.53
CA LEU A 160 -6.40 -13.36 18.08
C LEU A 160 -6.97 -13.23 19.50
N GLU A 161 -6.24 -12.58 20.39
CA GLU A 161 -6.81 -12.06 21.63
C GLU A 161 -7.88 -11.03 21.28
N GLY A 162 -9.09 -11.20 21.84
CA GLY A 162 -10.23 -10.35 21.50
C GLY A 162 -11.13 -10.88 20.38
N GLY A 163 -10.81 -12.02 19.79
CA GLY A 163 -11.63 -12.73 18.80
C GLY A 163 -11.13 -12.57 17.35
N GLY A 164 -11.56 -13.51 16.52
CA GLY A 164 -11.11 -13.61 15.13
C GLY A 164 -9.90 -14.52 14.96
N SER A 165 -9.45 -14.64 13.71
CA SER A 165 -8.29 -15.46 13.37
C SER A 165 -7.55 -14.90 12.16
N VAL A 166 -6.24 -15.19 12.10
CA VAL A 166 -5.39 -14.89 10.97
C VAL A 166 -5.06 -16.15 10.19
N LYS A 167 -5.12 -16.05 8.88
CA LYS A 167 -4.87 -17.16 7.96
C LYS A 167 -3.88 -16.71 6.88
N GLY A 168 -3.04 -17.63 6.45
CA GLY A 168 -2.15 -17.48 5.32
C GLY A 168 -0.76 -16.97 5.67
N TRP A 169 -0.60 -15.88 6.42
CA TRP A 169 0.70 -15.28 6.66
C TRP A 169 0.76 -14.50 7.98
N SER A 170 1.93 -14.48 8.61
CA SER A 170 2.17 -13.67 9.81
C SER A 170 3.59 -13.11 9.88
N GLU A 171 3.74 -11.98 10.53
CA GLU A 171 5.00 -11.34 10.84
C GLU A 171 5.15 -11.19 12.37
N VAL A 172 6.30 -11.55 12.90
CA VAL A 172 6.63 -11.36 14.32
C VAL A 172 7.55 -10.18 14.43
N LEU A 173 7.09 -9.19 15.18
CA LEU A 173 7.88 -8.01 15.51
C LEU A 173 8.24 -8.05 16.98
N GLU A 174 9.45 -7.64 17.28
CA GLU A 174 9.95 -7.50 18.65
C GLU A 174 10.41 -6.07 18.87
N SER A 175 10.10 -5.54 20.04
CA SER A 175 10.72 -4.33 20.55
C SER A 175 11.63 -4.68 21.73
N SER A 176 12.47 -3.73 22.17
CA SER A 176 13.23 -3.90 23.41
C SER A 176 12.32 -4.08 24.64
N ASP A 177 11.10 -3.60 24.55
CA ASP A 177 10.20 -3.47 25.68
C ASP A 177 9.07 -4.51 25.66
N HIS A 178 8.53 -4.84 24.49
CA HIS A 178 7.41 -5.77 24.35
C HIS A 178 7.48 -6.59 23.06
N PRO A 179 7.44 -7.93 23.13
CA PRO A 179 7.20 -8.75 21.94
C PRO A 179 5.73 -8.60 21.53
N PHE A 180 5.48 -8.35 20.25
CA PHE A 180 4.14 -8.32 19.67
C PHE A 180 4.13 -8.90 18.26
N ARG A 181 2.97 -9.32 17.82
CA ARG A 181 2.76 -9.89 16.51
C ARG A 181 1.81 -9.02 15.73
N ILE A 182 2.23 -8.60 14.53
CA ILE A 182 1.38 -7.96 13.54
C ILE A 182 1.05 -8.98 12.46
N MET A 183 -0.19 -8.99 12.03
CA MET A 183 -0.71 -9.97 11.10
C MET A 183 -1.45 -9.30 9.96
#